data_036b366b69969a0877349fa7f936cf65
#
_entry.id   036b366b69969a0877349fa7f936cf65
#
_cell.length_a   1.000
_cell.length_b   1.000
_cell.length_c   1.000
_cell.angle_alpha   90.00
_cell.angle_beta   90.00
_cell.angle_gamma   90.00
#
_symmetry.space_group_name_H-M   'P 1'
#
loop_
_entity.id
_entity.type
_entity.pdbx_description
1 polymer ?
#
loop_
_entity_poly.entity_id
_entity_poly.type
_entity_poly.pdbx_seq_one_letter_code
_entity_poly.pdbx_strand_id
1 'polypeptide(L)'
;TKNKKHTCKIWRNIRDMLDVEYPEAALIAEWNGPRMSLKNGFDMDFYLEWQGNGYSWLMRNYDGAMDSNPHNIGKAYFCKNSGTGIDKFLNEYLPAYKATHKDGLWCFITCNHDTIRPSAGLTTDELRLAYATIFTLPGAPFVYYGDEIGMRYLPLPTKEGGYFRTGSRTPMQWDNTANHGFSTAEADKLYLPVDTAAGAPTVADQQADPDSLLNTVKSLLAFRHTHAD
;
A
#
# COMPACT_ATOMS: atom_id res chain seq x y z
N THR A 1 18.24 -9.93 -12.67
CA THR A 1 17.77 -10.98 -13.61
C THR A 1 16.35 -10.77 -14.11
N LYS A 2 15.50 -10.00 -13.42
CA LYS A 2 14.07 -9.83 -13.74
C LYS A 2 13.81 -9.38 -15.19
N ASN A 3 14.59 -8.47 -15.72
CA ASN A 3 14.40 -7.92 -17.07
C ASN A 3 15.15 -8.66 -18.17
N LYS A 4 15.72 -9.82 -17.89
CA LYS A 4 16.41 -10.60 -18.92
C LYS A 4 15.43 -11.24 -19.89
N LYS A 5 15.79 -11.26 -21.18
CA LYS A 5 14.97 -11.84 -22.25
C LYS A 5 14.46 -13.25 -21.94
N HIS A 6 15.31 -14.08 -21.31
CA HIS A 6 14.93 -15.44 -20.92
C HIS A 6 13.83 -15.44 -19.83
N THR A 7 13.96 -14.61 -18.79
CA THR A 7 12.96 -14.48 -17.72
C THR A 7 11.61 -14.01 -18.30
N CYS A 8 11.63 -13.01 -19.16
CA CYS A 8 10.41 -12.53 -19.82
C CYS A 8 9.73 -13.60 -20.67
N LYS A 9 10.51 -14.46 -21.36
CA LYS A 9 9.97 -15.57 -22.14
C LYS A 9 9.27 -16.60 -21.25
N ILE A 10 9.84 -16.93 -20.09
CA ILE A 10 9.22 -17.86 -19.14
C ILE A 10 7.85 -17.35 -18.71
N TRP A 11 7.76 -16.08 -18.31
CA TRP A 11 6.50 -15.51 -17.84
C TRP A 11 5.43 -15.47 -18.95
N ARG A 12 5.81 -15.16 -20.19
CA ARG A 12 4.89 -15.25 -21.33
C ARG A 12 4.37 -16.67 -21.56
N ASN A 13 5.26 -17.67 -21.50
CA ASN A 13 4.83 -19.07 -21.63
C ASN A 13 3.86 -19.49 -20.52
N ILE A 14 4.07 -18.97 -19.29
CA ILE A 14 3.14 -19.20 -18.16
C ILE A 14 1.80 -18.54 -18.47
N ARG A 15 1.79 -17.30 -18.95
CA ARG A 15 0.55 -16.62 -19.34
C ARG A 15 -0.20 -17.38 -20.43
N ASP A 16 0.49 -17.80 -21.49
CA ASP A 16 -0.09 -18.58 -22.59
C ASP A 16 -0.74 -19.88 -22.07
N MET A 17 -0.12 -20.56 -21.11
CA MET A 17 -0.68 -21.75 -20.47
C MET A 17 -1.91 -21.39 -19.62
N LEU A 18 -1.83 -20.33 -18.80
CA LEU A 18 -2.95 -19.91 -17.95
C LEU A 18 -4.17 -19.49 -18.78
N ASP A 19 -3.98 -18.81 -19.91
CA ASP A 19 -5.08 -18.41 -20.79
C ASP A 19 -5.89 -19.60 -21.34
N VAL A 20 -5.24 -20.77 -21.45
CA VAL A 20 -5.88 -21.99 -21.95
C VAL A 20 -6.45 -22.85 -20.81
N GLU A 21 -5.66 -23.08 -19.76
CA GLU A 21 -6.01 -24.02 -18.72
C GLU A 21 -6.75 -23.39 -17.53
N TYR A 22 -6.49 -22.10 -17.27
CA TYR A 22 -7.02 -21.35 -16.12
C TYR A 22 -7.37 -19.91 -16.53
N PRO A 23 -8.34 -19.69 -17.41
CA PRO A 23 -8.62 -18.37 -17.99
C PRO A 23 -9.04 -17.30 -16.96
N GLU A 24 -9.51 -17.71 -15.78
CA GLU A 24 -9.85 -16.80 -14.68
C GLU A 24 -8.66 -16.46 -13.76
N ALA A 25 -7.49 -17.04 -14.01
CA ALA A 25 -6.31 -16.78 -13.19
C ALA A 25 -5.61 -15.49 -13.58
N ALA A 26 -5.31 -14.65 -12.59
CA ALA A 26 -4.53 -13.42 -12.77
C ALA A 26 -3.10 -13.59 -12.24
N LEU A 27 -2.13 -13.08 -12.98
CA LEU A 27 -0.73 -12.95 -12.55
C LEU A 27 -0.48 -11.52 -12.06
N ILE A 28 -0.12 -11.39 -10.80
CA ILE A 28 0.23 -10.10 -10.19
C ILE A 28 1.73 -10.08 -9.94
N ALA A 29 2.42 -9.08 -10.49
CA ALA A 29 3.85 -8.92 -10.30
C ALA A 29 4.17 -8.01 -9.11
N GLU A 30 5.15 -8.38 -8.30
CA GLU A 30 5.88 -7.46 -7.43
C GLU A 30 7.20 -7.06 -8.11
N TRP A 31 7.09 -6.47 -9.29
CA TRP A 31 8.23 -6.17 -10.15
C TRP A 31 8.63 -4.69 -10.08
N ASN A 32 7.69 -3.83 -9.72
CA ASN A 32 7.86 -2.37 -9.73
C ASN A 32 8.34 -1.86 -11.09
N GLY A 33 7.71 -2.34 -12.13
CA GLY A 33 8.08 -1.99 -13.50
C GLY A 33 6.97 -2.35 -14.49
N PRO A 34 5.76 -1.73 -14.39
CA PRO A 34 4.60 -2.07 -15.21
C PRO A 34 4.87 -2.08 -16.72
N ARG A 35 5.79 -1.25 -17.21
CA ARG A 35 6.20 -1.27 -18.63
C ARG A 35 6.83 -2.60 -19.07
N MET A 36 7.43 -3.32 -18.12
CA MET A 36 8.08 -4.60 -18.42
C MET A 36 7.19 -5.78 -18.05
N SER A 37 6.60 -5.78 -16.86
CA SER A 37 5.79 -6.88 -16.37
C SER A 37 4.53 -7.11 -17.21
N LEU A 38 3.73 -6.06 -17.44
CA LEU A 38 2.49 -6.16 -18.20
C LEU A 38 2.72 -6.64 -19.65
N LYS A 39 3.81 -6.18 -20.30
CA LYS A 39 4.20 -6.65 -21.63
C LYS A 39 4.78 -8.07 -21.66
N ASN A 40 5.00 -8.67 -20.52
CA ASN A 40 5.59 -10.00 -20.40
C ASN A 40 4.71 -11.01 -19.67
N GLY A 41 3.38 -10.81 -19.73
CA GLY A 41 2.40 -11.81 -19.34
C GLY A 41 1.79 -11.63 -17.96
N PHE A 42 2.06 -10.51 -17.28
CA PHE A 42 1.36 -10.18 -16.04
C PHE A 42 0.12 -9.34 -16.33
N ASP A 43 -0.94 -9.59 -15.58
CA ASP A 43 -2.19 -8.82 -15.65
C ASP A 43 -2.09 -7.54 -14.83
N MET A 44 -1.27 -7.57 -13.78
CA MET A 44 -1.09 -6.45 -12.84
C MET A 44 0.36 -6.37 -12.37
N ASP A 45 0.81 -5.14 -12.03
CA ASP A 45 2.08 -4.93 -11.33
C ASP A 45 1.94 -3.83 -10.29
N PHE A 46 2.59 -4.02 -9.15
CA PHE A 46 2.65 -3.01 -8.11
C PHE A 46 3.54 -1.83 -8.53
N TYR A 47 3.02 -0.61 -8.36
CA TYR A 47 3.80 0.60 -8.34
C TYR A 47 4.24 0.87 -6.90
N LEU A 48 5.34 0.24 -6.54
CA LEU A 48 5.87 0.30 -5.19
C LEU A 48 6.58 1.63 -4.94
N GLU A 49 6.64 2.01 -3.68
CA GLU A 49 7.47 3.10 -3.23
C GLU A 49 8.95 2.65 -3.20
N TRP A 50 9.72 3.13 -4.14
CA TRP A 50 11.10 2.70 -4.30
C TRP A 50 12.02 3.89 -4.61
N GLN A 51 13.12 4.01 -3.84
CA GLN A 51 14.19 4.97 -4.09
C GLN A 51 13.71 6.41 -4.38
N GLY A 52 12.71 6.87 -3.66
CA GLY A 52 12.18 8.22 -3.81
C GLY A 52 11.49 8.47 -5.16
N ASN A 53 10.86 7.44 -5.77
CA ASN A 53 10.04 7.60 -6.96
C ASN A 53 8.82 8.51 -6.70
N GLY A 54 8.09 8.86 -7.76
CA GLY A 54 6.93 9.75 -7.66
C GLY A 54 5.85 9.26 -6.71
N TYR A 55 5.65 7.93 -6.59
CA TYR A 55 4.68 7.36 -5.67
C TYR A 55 5.12 7.50 -4.20
N SER A 56 6.41 7.31 -3.93
CA SER A 56 6.98 7.60 -2.62
C SER A 56 6.75 9.05 -2.19
N TRP A 57 6.89 10.00 -3.13
CA TRP A 57 6.66 11.43 -2.86
C TRP A 57 5.20 11.76 -2.55
N LEU A 58 4.25 11.03 -3.12
CA LEU A 58 2.85 11.20 -2.77
C LEU A 58 2.58 10.81 -1.31
N MET A 59 3.03 9.64 -0.92
CA MET A 59 2.58 8.98 0.29
C MET A 59 3.50 9.24 1.50
N ARG A 60 4.83 9.28 1.29
CA ARG A 60 5.80 9.27 2.41
C ARG A 60 7.00 10.20 2.23
N ASN A 61 7.32 10.54 0.99
CA ASN A 61 8.51 11.30 0.64
C ASN A 61 9.80 10.71 1.23
N TYR A 62 10.12 9.49 0.84
CA TYR A 62 11.40 8.89 1.15
C TYR A 62 12.51 9.48 0.28
N ASP A 63 13.53 10.01 0.91
CA ASP A 63 14.67 10.59 0.24
C ASP A 63 15.68 9.49 -0.12
N GLY A 64 15.36 8.73 -1.15
CA GLY A 64 16.33 7.96 -1.93
C GLY A 64 16.81 6.61 -1.38
N ALA A 65 16.53 6.25 -0.14
CA ALA A 65 16.94 4.97 0.42
C ALA A 65 15.74 4.14 0.88
N MET A 66 15.85 2.81 0.76
CA MET A 66 14.95 1.87 1.45
C MET A 66 15.06 2.00 2.98
N ASP A 67 16.10 2.61 3.47
CA ASP A 67 16.17 3.14 4.82
C ASP A 67 15.22 4.32 4.91
N SER A 68 13.93 3.97 4.99
CA SER A 68 12.87 4.92 5.26
C SER A 68 13.20 5.62 6.55
N ASN A 69 13.93 6.71 6.40
CA ASN A 69 14.34 7.52 7.52
C ASN A 69 13.05 8.12 8.10
N PRO A 70 12.65 7.75 9.33
CA PRO A 70 11.48 8.35 9.96
C PRO A 70 11.60 9.89 10.08
N HIS A 71 12.78 10.45 9.86
CA HIS A 71 13.02 11.91 9.85
C HIS A 71 12.39 12.64 8.64
N ASN A 72 11.94 11.94 7.61
CA ASN A 72 11.22 12.52 6.47
C ASN A 72 9.69 12.47 6.61
N ILE A 73 9.20 11.97 7.73
CA ILE A 73 7.78 12.02 8.09
C ILE A 73 7.30 13.48 8.02
N GLY A 74 6.16 13.70 7.37
CA GLY A 74 5.57 15.03 7.21
C GLY A 74 5.97 15.78 5.93
N LYS A 75 6.75 15.18 5.03
CA LYS A 75 7.17 15.79 3.75
C LYS A 75 6.47 15.22 2.52
N ALA A 76 5.54 14.30 2.68
CA ALA A 76 4.76 13.75 1.56
C ALA A 76 3.85 14.82 0.94
N TYR A 77 3.47 14.62 -0.33
CA TYR A 77 2.54 15.53 -1.01
C TYR A 77 1.23 15.73 -0.25
N PHE A 78 0.67 14.66 0.33
CA PHE A 78 -0.57 14.73 1.09
C PHE A 78 -0.42 15.35 2.47
N CYS A 79 0.80 15.59 2.97
CA CYS A 79 0.99 16.32 4.22
C CYS A 79 0.71 17.81 4.02
N LYS A 80 -0.17 18.35 4.82
CA LYS A 80 -0.45 19.78 4.84
C LYS A 80 0.85 20.58 5.09
N ASN A 81 1.08 21.58 4.28
CA ASN A 81 2.26 22.47 4.38
C ASN A 81 3.63 21.76 4.14
N SER A 82 3.65 20.58 3.53
CA SER A 82 4.91 19.91 3.19
C SER A 82 5.76 20.67 2.18
N GLY A 83 5.14 21.46 1.33
CA GLY A 83 5.78 22.11 0.18
C GLY A 83 6.10 21.15 -0.98
N THR A 84 5.77 19.88 -0.85
CA THR A 84 6.02 18.85 -1.88
C THR A 84 4.93 18.93 -2.96
N GLY A 85 5.33 19.11 -4.22
CA GLY A 85 4.41 19.13 -5.37
C GLY A 85 4.06 17.71 -5.86
N ILE A 86 2.99 17.62 -6.67
CA ILE A 86 2.56 16.36 -7.31
C ILE A 86 3.38 16.06 -8.59
N ASP A 87 4.14 17.02 -9.09
CA ASP A 87 4.75 16.95 -10.41
C ASP A 87 5.64 15.72 -10.61
N LYS A 88 6.39 15.32 -9.60
CA LYS A 88 7.27 14.15 -9.68
C LYS A 88 6.46 12.87 -9.94
N PHE A 89 5.34 12.70 -9.25
CA PHE A 89 4.44 11.57 -9.51
C PHE A 89 3.86 11.63 -10.92
N LEU A 90 3.32 12.76 -11.33
CA LEU A 90 2.68 12.90 -12.65
C LEU A 90 3.68 12.71 -13.79
N ASN A 91 4.91 13.23 -13.66
CA ASN A 91 5.95 13.11 -14.67
C ASN A 91 6.44 11.67 -14.86
N GLU A 92 6.39 10.83 -13.82
CA GLU A 92 6.71 9.42 -13.90
C GLU A 92 5.51 8.57 -14.32
N TYR A 93 4.36 8.79 -13.70
CA TYR A 93 3.15 7.99 -13.87
C TYR A 93 2.51 8.17 -15.25
N LEU A 94 2.24 9.41 -15.68
CA LEU A 94 1.45 9.64 -16.91
C LEU A 94 2.07 9.03 -18.18
N PRO A 95 3.39 9.20 -18.45
CA PRO A 95 4.00 8.56 -19.62
C PRO A 95 4.01 7.04 -19.54
N ALA A 96 4.17 6.50 -18.32
CA ALA A 96 4.18 5.06 -18.11
C ALA A 96 2.77 4.47 -18.24
N TYR A 97 1.77 5.11 -17.66
CA TYR A 97 0.36 4.72 -17.81
C TYR A 97 -0.09 4.75 -19.27
N LYS A 98 0.19 5.84 -20.00
CA LYS A 98 -0.11 5.93 -21.45
C LYS A 98 0.49 4.79 -22.26
N ALA A 99 1.65 4.28 -21.85
CA ALA A 99 2.34 3.21 -22.55
C ALA A 99 1.84 1.81 -22.20
N THR A 100 1.04 1.64 -21.12
CA THR A 100 0.72 0.31 -20.57
C THR A 100 -0.74 0.09 -20.20
N HIS A 101 -1.59 1.12 -20.21
CA HIS A 101 -2.99 1.03 -19.76
C HIS A 101 -3.86 0.03 -20.54
N LYS A 102 -3.41 -0.41 -21.70
CA LYS A 102 -4.07 -1.45 -22.52
C LYS A 102 -3.51 -2.85 -22.26
N ASP A 103 -2.36 -2.95 -21.58
CA ASP A 103 -1.67 -4.21 -21.38
C ASP A 103 -2.03 -4.83 -20.00
N GLY A 104 -2.58 -4.06 -19.06
CA GLY A 104 -2.97 -4.52 -17.73
C GLY A 104 -3.12 -3.38 -16.73
N LEU A 105 -3.25 -3.72 -15.44
CA LEU A 105 -3.54 -2.77 -14.37
C LEU A 105 -2.30 -2.43 -13.53
N TRP A 106 -2.23 -1.19 -13.09
CA TRP A 106 -1.29 -0.76 -12.06
C TRP A 106 -1.91 -0.98 -10.68
N CYS A 107 -1.14 -1.56 -9.76
CA CYS A 107 -1.57 -1.73 -8.38
C CYS A 107 -0.99 -0.63 -7.50
N PHE A 108 -1.87 0.14 -6.87
CA PHE A 108 -1.51 1.19 -5.91
C PHE A 108 -1.73 0.70 -4.49
N ILE A 109 -0.68 0.69 -3.68
CA ILE A 109 -0.73 0.22 -2.30
C ILE A 109 -0.93 1.38 -1.32
N THR A 110 -1.72 1.19 -0.28
CA THR A 110 -1.70 2.12 0.87
C THR A 110 -0.40 1.96 1.65
N CYS A 111 -0.01 0.72 1.87
CA CYS A 111 1.22 0.27 2.51
C CYS A 111 1.47 -1.18 2.08
N ASN A 112 2.57 -1.76 2.52
CA ASN A 112 2.81 -3.19 2.54
C ASN A 112 3.70 -3.57 3.74
N HIS A 113 4.06 -4.83 3.81
CA HIS A 113 4.92 -5.35 4.89
C HIS A 113 6.37 -4.82 4.87
N ASP A 114 6.77 -4.09 3.85
CA ASP A 114 8.12 -3.54 3.66
C ASP A 114 8.17 -2.00 3.77
N THR A 115 7.02 -1.33 3.93
CA THR A 115 6.95 0.12 4.02
C THR A 115 6.40 0.59 5.37
N ILE A 116 6.73 1.81 5.78
CA ILE A 116 6.13 2.45 6.95
C ILE A 116 4.65 2.76 6.65
N ARG A 117 3.76 2.52 7.62
CA ARG A 117 2.34 2.86 7.47
C ARG A 117 2.16 4.35 7.16
N PRO A 118 1.22 4.72 6.29
CA PRO A 118 1.01 6.13 5.93
C PRO A 118 0.58 6.99 7.14
N SER A 119 -0.10 6.41 8.12
CA SER A 119 -0.45 7.06 9.39
C SER A 119 0.73 7.55 10.22
N ALA A 120 1.96 7.11 9.92
CA ALA A 120 3.16 7.64 10.56
C ALA A 120 3.43 9.11 10.19
N GLY A 121 2.96 9.55 9.04
CA GLY A 121 3.22 10.89 8.52
C GLY A 121 1.98 11.67 8.11
N LEU A 122 0.82 11.03 8.02
CA LEU A 122 -0.44 11.62 7.60
C LEU A 122 -1.46 11.58 8.74
N THR A 123 -2.14 12.69 8.95
CA THR A 123 -3.34 12.76 9.80
C THR A 123 -4.49 11.99 9.18
N THR A 124 -5.55 11.74 9.93
CA THR A 124 -6.75 11.06 9.42
C THR A 124 -7.35 11.76 8.20
N ASP A 125 -7.40 13.09 8.20
CA ASP A 125 -7.93 13.85 7.05
C ASP A 125 -7.03 13.76 5.83
N GLU A 126 -5.72 13.77 6.04
CA GLU A 126 -4.74 13.57 4.96
C GLU A 126 -4.78 12.14 4.42
N LEU A 127 -5.03 11.13 5.27
CA LEU A 127 -5.27 9.75 4.86
C LEU A 127 -6.53 9.63 3.99
N ARG A 128 -7.63 10.31 4.37
CA ARG A 128 -8.85 10.35 3.56
C ARG A 128 -8.57 10.86 2.15
N LEU A 129 -7.80 11.95 2.04
CA LEU A 129 -7.43 12.53 0.75
C LEU A 129 -6.53 11.60 -0.06
N ALA A 130 -5.53 11.00 0.58
CA ALA A 130 -4.62 10.04 -0.04
C ALA A 130 -5.37 8.81 -0.57
N TYR A 131 -6.27 8.26 0.23
CA TYR A 131 -7.07 7.09 -0.16
C TYR A 131 -8.09 7.45 -1.24
N ALA A 132 -8.76 8.60 -1.16
CA ALA A 132 -9.61 9.06 -2.25
C ALA A 132 -8.86 9.12 -3.57
N THR A 133 -7.62 9.61 -3.58
CA THR A 133 -6.77 9.62 -4.76
C THR A 133 -6.47 8.20 -5.27
N ILE A 134 -5.99 7.30 -4.40
CA ILE A 134 -5.65 5.91 -4.79
C ILE A 134 -6.87 5.18 -5.33
N PHE A 135 -8.03 5.34 -4.69
CA PHE A 135 -9.27 4.65 -5.09
C PHE A 135 -9.91 5.21 -6.37
N THR A 136 -9.53 6.41 -6.80
CA THR A 136 -10.04 7.02 -8.03
C THR A 136 -9.04 6.98 -9.19
N LEU A 137 -7.77 6.63 -8.95
CA LEU A 137 -6.81 6.40 -10.02
C LEU A 137 -7.17 5.15 -10.84
N PRO A 138 -6.94 5.18 -12.17
CA PRO A 138 -7.05 3.97 -12.99
C PRO A 138 -6.03 2.91 -12.55
N GLY A 139 -6.51 1.73 -12.21
CA GLY A 139 -5.68 0.63 -11.70
C GLY A 139 -6.40 -0.17 -10.62
N ALA A 140 -5.69 -0.93 -9.81
CA ALA A 140 -6.20 -1.70 -8.70
C ALA A 140 -5.65 -1.17 -7.37
N PRO A 141 -6.47 -0.60 -6.49
CA PRO A 141 -6.02 -0.23 -5.15
C PRO A 141 -5.86 -1.48 -4.27
N PHE A 142 -4.76 -1.54 -3.53
CA PHE A 142 -4.47 -2.57 -2.53
C PHE A 142 -4.36 -1.93 -1.16
N VAL A 143 -5.24 -2.31 -0.26
CA VAL A 143 -5.24 -1.86 1.12
C VAL A 143 -4.47 -2.85 1.97
N TYR A 144 -3.42 -2.39 2.63
CA TYR A 144 -2.73 -3.22 3.62
C TYR A 144 -3.53 -3.24 4.91
N TYR A 145 -3.66 -4.42 5.54
CA TYR A 145 -4.47 -4.57 6.74
C TYR A 145 -4.17 -3.52 7.80
N GLY A 146 -5.22 -2.94 8.37
CA GLY A 146 -5.14 -1.91 9.39
C GLY A 146 -4.94 -0.48 8.86
N ASP A 147 -4.57 -0.29 7.59
CA ASP A 147 -4.49 1.05 7.00
C ASP A 147 -5.89 1.66 6.86
N GLU A 148 -6.92 0.83 6.63
CA GLU A 148 -8.32 1.23 6.58
C GLU A 148 -8.86 1.82 7.88
N ILE A 149 -8.21 1.51 9.00
CA ILE A 149 -8.53 2.11 10.32
C ILE A 149 -7.44 3.09 10.78
N GLY A 150 -6.41 3.34 9.97
CA GLY A 150 -5.31 4.21 10.32
C GLY A 150 -4.42 3.66 11.44
N MET A 151 -4.19 2.34 11.49
CA MET A 151 -3.26 1.74 12.46
C MET A 151 -1.93 2.47 12.46
N ARG A 152 -1.41 2.77 13.64
CA ARG A 152 -0.15 3.49 13.80
C ARG A 152 1.04 2.59 13.47
N TYR A 153 2.06 3.19 12.86
CA TYR A 153 3.38 2.57 12.79
C TYR A 153 4.04 2.60 14.17
N LEU A 154 4.52 1.45 14.65
CA LEU A 154 5.25 1.38 15.90
C LEU A 154 6.77 1.32 15.62
N PRO A 155 7.59 2.19 16.20
CA PRO A 155 9.04 2.20 15.96
C PRO A 155 9.73 1.05 16.71
N LEU A 156 9.47 -0.17 16.27
CA LEU A 156 10.01 -1.39 16.88
C LEU A 156 11.39 -1.73 16.31
N PRO A 157 12.29 -2.34 17.13
CA PRO A 157 13.51 -2.93 16.60
C PRO A 157 13.21 -3.95 15.52
N THR A 158 14.06 -4.00 14.49
CA THR A 158 13.88 -4.98 13.44
C THR A 158 14.10 -6.41 13.96
N LYS A 159 13.18 -7.33 13.64
CA LYS A 159 13.31 -8.75 13.97
C LYS A 159 13.71 -9.60 12.75
N GLU A 160 13.40 -9.13 11.55
CA GLU A 160 13.46 -9.93 10.32
C GLU A 160 14.44 -9.35 9.29
N GLY A 161 15.56 -8.86 9.77
CA GLY A 161 16.63 -8.34 8.92
C GLY A 161 16.23 -7.11 8.10
N GLY A 162 16.85 -5.99 8.37
CA GLY A 162 16.79 -4.78 7.58
C GLY A 162 15.48 -3.99 7.60
N TYR A 163 15.62 -2.69 7.42
CA TYR A 163 14.57 -1.70 7.27
C TYR A 163 13.66 -1.51 8.49
N PHE A 164 13.05 -0.35 8.60
CA PHE A 164 12.10 -0.01 9.68
C PHE A 164 10.71 -0.64 9.50
N ARG A 165 10.63 -1.79 8.83
CA ARG A 165 9.37 -2.43 8.43
C ARG A 165 8.64 -3.19 9.55
N THR A 166 9.36 -3.61 10.60
CA THR A 166 8.77 -4.41 11.69
C THR A 166 7.55 -3.72 12.30
N GLY A 167 7.59 -2.40 12.47
CA GLY A 167 6.49 -1.63 13.05
C GLY A 167 5.23 -1.53 12.19
N SER A 168 5.28 -1.93 10.93
CA SER A 168 4.10 -2.03 10.05
C SER A 168 3.42 -3.41 10.13
N ARG A 169 4.05 -4.40 10.77
CA ARG A 169 3.61 -5.79 10.83
C ARG A 169 2.94 -6.17 12.15
N THR A 170 2.60 -5.17 12.96
CA THR A 170 1.95 -5.38 14.27
C THR A 170 0.58 -6.01 14.10
N PRO A 171 0.08 -6.75 15.13
CA PRO A 171 -1.22 -7.40 15.08
C PRO A 171 -2.36 -6.45 14.74
N MET A 172 -3.36 -6.95 13.98
CA MET A 172 -4.59 -6.20 13.68
C MET A 172 -5.34 -5.84 14.96
N GLN A 173 -5.95 -4.67 14.97
CA GLN A 173 -6.68 -4.11 16.11
C GLN A 173 -8.19 -4.20 15.86
N TRP A 174 -8.82 -5.29 16.35
CA TRP A 174 -10.24 -5.58 16.12
C TRP A 174 -11.15 -4.83 17.08
N ASP A 175 -10.84 -4.86 18.37
CA ASP A 175 -11.65 -4.29 19.43
C ASP A 175 -10.82 -3.85 20.64
N ASN A 176 -11.49 -3.44 21.74
CA ASN A 176 -10.86 -2.97 22.96
C ASN A 176 -10.64 -4.08 24.00
N THR A 177 -10.71 -5.35 23.62
CA THR A 177 -10.39 -6.48 24.51
C THR A 177 -8.89 -6.75 24.56
N ALA A 178 -8.47 -7.76 25.34
CA ALA A 178 -7.05 -8.13 25.44
C ALA A 178 -6.42 -8.35 24.05
N ASN A 179 -5.20 -7.84 23.87
CA ASN A 179 -4.49 -7.85 22.58
C ASN A 179 -5.30 -7.28 21.41
N HIS A 180 -6.20 -6.35 21.68
CA HIS A 180 -7.11 -5.79 20.70
C HIS A 180 -7.96 -6.84 19.94
N GLY A 181 -8.36 -7.93 20.61
CA GLY A 181 -9.11 -9.01 19.98
C GLY A 181 -8.32 -9.87 18.99
N PHE A 182 -7.01 -9.62 18.84
CA PHE A 182 -6.17 -10.36 17.90
C PHE A 182 -5.89 -11.80 18.37
N SER A 183 -5.64 -12.00 19.66
CA SER A 183 -5.25 -13.28 20.23
C SER A 183 -5.65 -13.39 21.70
N THR A 184 -5.98 -14.61 22.13
CA THR A 184 -6.21 -14.95 23.53
C THR A 184 -4.93 -15.32 24.29
N ALA A 185 -3.78 -15.32 23.63
CA ALA A 185 -2.49 -15.57 24.27
C ALA A 185 -2.11 -14.43 25.21
N GLU A 186 -1.21 -14.72 26.18
CA GLU A 186 -0.59 -13.67 27.00
C GLU A 186 0.16 -12.69 26.08
N ALA A 187 0.15 -11.41 26.42
CA ALA A 187 0.72 -10.36 25.58
C ALA A 187 2.22 -10.54 25.29
N ASP A 188 2.97 -11.13 26.23
CA ASP A 188 4.40 -11.44 26.09
C ASP A 188 4.69 -12.61 25.14
N LYS A 189 3.66 -13.37 24.75
CA LYS A 189 3.76 -14.48 23.78
C LYS A 189 3.46 -14.06 22.36
N LEU A 190 3.01 -12.83 22.13
CA LEU A 190 2.81 -12.32 20.78
C LEU A 190 4.16 -12.14 20.07
N TYR A 191 4.23 -12.47 18.79
CA TYR A 191 5.44 -12.28 17.98
C TYR A 191 5.85 -10.80 17.92
N LEU A 192 4.89 -9.91 17.72
CA LEU A 192 5.04 -8.45 17.82
C LEU A 192 3.99 -7.90 18.79
N PRO A 193 4.30 -6.82 19.52
CA PRO A 193 3.35 -6.21 20.43
C PRO A 193 2.19 -5.55 19.68
N VAL A 194 1.07 -5.42 20.35
CA VAL A 194 -0.03 -4.52 19.94
C VAL A 194 0.27 -3.08 20.33
N ASP A 195 -0.44 -2.12 19.73
CA ASP A 195 -0.37 -0.72 20.10
C ASP A 195 -1.16 -0.48 21.40
N THR A 196 -0.47 -0.27 22.51
CA THR A 196 -1.09 -0.04 23.82
C THR A 196 -1.32 1.44 24.14
N ALA A 197 -0.98 2.35 23.24
CA ALA A 197 -1.14 3.77 23.50
C ALA A 197 -2.62 4.19 23.47
N ALA A 198 -2.98 5.15 24.28
CA ALA A 198 -4.34 5.67 24.33
C ALA A 198 -4.81 6.11 22.93
N GLY A 199 -6.06 5.79 22.58
CA GLY A 199 -6.65 6.10 21.28
C GLY A 199 -6.06 5.27 20.14
N ALA A 200 -5.49 4.08 20.39
CA ALA A 200 -5.18 3.13 19.35
C ALA A 200 -6.46 2.79 18.57
N PRO A 201 -6.45 2.92 17.23
CA PRO A 201 -7.68 2.71 16.46
C PRO A 201 -8.08 1.24 16.44
N THR A 202 -9.38 0.97 16.57
CA THR A 202 -9.93 -0.39 16.44
C THR A 202 -11.01 -0.45 15.38
N VAL A 203 -11.23 -1.64 14.83
CA VAL A 203 -12.34 -1.85 13.88
C VAL A 203 -13.68 -1.58 14.57
N ALA A 204 -13.86 -2.06 15.80
CA ALA A 204 -15.11 -1.90 16.54
C ALA A 204 -15.49 -0.44 16.77
N ASP A 205 -14.54 0.38 17.23
CA ASP A 205 -14.80 1.81 17.45
C ASP A 205 -15.14 2.53 16.15
N GLN A 206 -14.40 2.23 15.07
CA GLN A 206 -14.60 2.89 13.79
C GLN A 206 -15.85 2.39 13.03
N GLN A 207 -16.30 1.18 13.27
CA GLN A 207 -17.59 0.72 12.74
C GLN A 207 -18.77 1.50 13.34
N ALA A 208 -18.66 1.89 14.60
CA ALA A 208 -19.68 2.64 15.31
C ALA A 208 -19.69 4.15 14.97
N ASP A 209 -18.58 4.68 14.43
CA ASP A 209 -18.44 6.09 14.07
C ASP A 209 -18.65 6.30 12.55
N PRO A 210 -19.76 6.95 12.13
CA PRO A 210 -20.05 7.17 10.71
C PRO A 210 -18.98 8.03 10.00
N ASP A 211 -18.27 8.88 10.74
CA ASP A 211 -17.25 9.77 10.23
C ASP A 211 -15.83 9.18 10.29
N SER A 212 -15.71 7.88 10.64
CA SER A 212 -14.42 7.21 10.75
C SER A 212 -13.69 7.05 9.41
N LEU A 213 -12.39 6.79 9.50
CA LEU A 213 -11.59 6.44 8.32
C LEU A 213 -12.08 5.13 7.67
N LEU A 214 -12.45 4.14 8.48
CA LEU A 214 -13.00 2.87 7.99
C LEU A 214 -14.26 3.09 7.14
N ASN A 215 -15.19 3.92 7.61
CA ASN A 215 -16.41 4.20 6.86
C ASN A 215 -16.15 5.07 5.62
N THR A 216 -15.13 5.93 5.66
CA THR A 216 -14.61 6.61 4.45
C THR A 216 -14.10 5.61 3.43
N VAL A 217 -13.27 4.64 3.83
CA VAL A 217 -12.73 3.61 2.93
C VAL A 217 -13.85 2.74 2.35
N LYS A 218 -14.83 2.34 3.16
CA LYS A 218 -16.02 1.61 2.66
C LYS A 218 -16.77 2.41 1.59
N SER A 219 -16.95 3.70 1.81
CA SER A 219 -17.63 4.59 0.85
C SER A 219 -16.86 4.74 -0.45
N LEU A 220 -15.52 4.85 -0.38
CA LEU A 220 -14.65 4.90 -1.55
C LEU A 220 -14.68 3.58 -2.34
N LEU A 221 -14.71 2.43 -1.67
CA LEU A 221 -14.86 1.12 -2.30
C LEU A 221 -16.22 0.99 -3.00
N ALA A 222 -17.30 1.40 -2.34
CA ALA A 222 -18.64 1.39 -2.94
C ALA A 222 -18.71 2.31 -4.16
N PHE A 223 -18.14 3.53 -4.06
CA PHE A 223 -18.04 4.46 -5.18
C PHE A 223 -17.30 3.83 -6.35
N ARG A 224 -16.11 3.26 -6.11
CA ARG A 224 -15.32 2.61 -7.13
C ARG A 224 -16.05 1.45 -7.79
N HIS A 225 -16.74 0.62 -7.00
CA HIS A 225 -17.50 -0.52 -7.53
C HIS A 225 -18.63 -0.09 -8.47
N THR A 226 -19.25 1.04 -8.21
CA THR A 226 -20.34 1.58 -9.05
C THR A 226 -19.86 2.41 -10.24
N HIS A 227 -18.57 2.75 -10.29
CA HIS A 227 -17.96 3.61 -11.35
C HIS A 227 -16.68 2.93 -11.90
N ALA A 228 -16.75 1.62 -12.12
CA ALA A 228 -15.59 0.81 -12.55
C ALA A 228 -15.32 0.87 -14.07
N ASP A 229 -16.05 1.67 -14.82
CA ASP A 229 -15.94 1.80 -16.30
C ASP A 229 -14.79 2.71 -16.75
#